data_45e55263f241cfe8de8a7e21d55386a5
#
_entry.id   45e55263f241cfe8de8a7e21d55386a5
#
_cell.length_a   1.000
_cell.length_b   1.000
_cell.length_c   1.000
_cell.angle_alpha   90.00
_cell.angle_beta   90.00
_cell.angle_gamma   90.00
#
_symmetry.space_group_name_H-M   'P 1'
#
loop_
_entity.id
_entity.type
_entity.pdbx_description
1 polymer ?
#
loop_
_entity_poly.entity_id
_entity_poly.type
_entity_poly.pdbx_seq_one_letter_code
_entity_poly.pdbx_strand_id
1 'polypeptide(L)'
;MDPQTSGVGLHLRTRRATYTLTVLATLAVGILIGTVISKGVKGQESKKNSDSPAPLTVPSPTQLSNQFTVIAKQLEPSVVNINTESTIKNPHRRRGMPPDQGEGEDQNPFDDFFDRFFGGPQNQGPIREHSLGSGVIVDAKGYILTNRHVVEKADRIKVKLQDDPPNVLHDAKVIGTDQETDLAVIKIEADKPLPIAKLGNSDSMQVGDWVLAVGSPFGLQETVTAGIVSAKGRNIVPNRQFQSFIQTDAAINPGNSGGPLVNMAGEVIGINTAILTDTNAYAGVGFALPSNTIVSVYNQLISPEHRVSRGSIGIEFPAQENPAIARVYGGGNGVTIANVIPGTPAESAGLKVGDTITSVDGKPVKNGDELVSDIASRKPGSKVSLGFVRNGKKEEVAVTVADRAKLFASRLGEEEEGGEESTPKASKLGLSVRALTSEMADRLDIAAGKGVIVQDVKPGSFADDVGLTRGDVVLEINKQPVNSEEEFTRVASALKSGQDVVFLVRQRGAGRQDGTIFLAGTLP
;
A
#
# COMPACT_ATOMS: atom_id res chain seq x y z
N MET A 1 -48.89 122.45 17.14
CA MET A 1 -47.47 122.71 17.22
C MET A 1 -46.77 121.40 17.55
N ASP A 2 -45.91 121.04 16.66
CA ASP A 2 -44.88 120.04 16.65
C ASP A 2 -45.17 118.54 16.81
N PRO A 3 -44.88 117.80 15.75
CA PRO A 3 -44.91 116.37 15.71
C PRO A 3 -43.46 115.86 15.69
N GLN A 4 -43.03 115.03 16.62
CA GLN A 4 -41.89 114.12 16.45
C GLN A 4 -41.82 113.12 17.59
N THR A 5 -42.40 111.94 17.44
CA THR A 5 -41.91 110.72 18.11
C THR A 5 -42.56 109.45 17.52
N SER A 6 -42.20 109.02 16.30
CA SER A 6 -42.67 107.75 15.77
C SER A 6 -41.59 106.90 14.98
N GLY A 7 -40.30 107.22 15.14
CA GLY A 7 -39.26 106.52 14.36
C GLY A 7 -38.40 105.47 15.10
N VAL A 8 -38.34 105.45 16.39
CA VAL A 8 -37.35 104.63 17.15
C VAL A 8 -37.85 103.20 17.46
N GLY A 9 -39.17 102.97 17.50
CA GLY A 9 -39.75 101.66 17.87
C GLY A 9 -39.67 100.60 16.80
N LEU A 10 -39.61 101.03 15.52
CA LEU A 10 -39.62 100.07 14.41
C LEU A 10 -38.26 99.46 14.12
N HIS A 11 -37.19 100.24 14.30
CA HIS A 11 -35.80 99.75 14.12
C HIS A 11 -35.34 98.79 15.22
N LEU A 12 -35.84 98.90 16.43
CA LEU A 12 -35.52 97.96 17.52
C LEU A 12 -36.27 96.63 17.36
N ARG A 13 -37.45 96.58 16.79
CA ARG A 13 -38.18 95.32 16.53
C ARG A 13 -37.56 94.55 15.38
N THR A 14 -37.17 95.20 14.29
CA THR A 14 -36.51 94.56 13.17
C THR A 14 -35.13 94.01 13.53
N ARG A 15 -34.32 94.74 14.34
CA ARG A 15 -33.06 94.25 14.81
C ARG A 15 -33.22 93.03 15.75
N ARG A 16 -34.21 93.00 16.63
CA ARG A 16 -34.49 91.82 17.47
C ARG A 16 -35.00 90.67 16.64
N ALA A 17 -35.81 90.86 15.60
CA ALA A 17 -36.27 89.82 14.71
C ALA A 17 -35.12 89.24 13.86
N THR A 18 -34.19 90.11 13.37
CA THR A 18 -33.01 89.63 12.66
C THR A 18 -32.06 88.87 13.57
N TYR A 19 -31.85 89.34 14.83
CA TYR A 19 -31.00 88.56 15.81
C TYR A 19 -31.62 87.20 16.15
N THR A 20 -32.90 87.11 16.37
CA THR A 20 -33.59 85.84 16.62
C THR A 20 -33.56 84.93 15.41
N LEU A 21 -33.66 85.45 14.20
CA LEU A 21 -33.59 84.65 12.98
C LEU A 21 -32.20 84.15 12.72
N THR A 22 -31.18 84.99 12.97
CA THR A 22 -29.75 84.54 12.88
C THR A 22 -29.37 83.48 13.93
N VAL A 23 -29.85 83.63 15.18
CA VAL A 23 -29.66 82.65 16.21
C VAL A 23 -30.37 81.34 15.88
N LEU A 24 -31.57 81.35 15.37
CA LEU A 24 -32.30 80.19 14.92
C LEU A 24 -31.63 79.53 13.72
N ALA A 25 -31.13 80.31 12.74
CA ALA A 25 -30.42 79.80 11.59
C ALA A 25 -29.06 79.13 11.99
N THR A 26 -28.31 79.75 12.89
CA THR A 26 -27.06 79.15 13.41
C THR A 26 -27.33 77.91 14.25
N LEU A 27 -28.41 77.86 15.03
CA LEU A 27 -28.86 76.70 15.76
C LEU A 27 -29.26 75.55 14.82
N ALA A 28 -30.02 75.87 13.75
CA ALA A 28 -30.41 74.91 12.73
C ALA A 28 -29.22 74.36 11.98
N VAL A 29 -28.25 75.19 11.60
CA VAL A 29 -27.01 74.78 10.97
C VAL A 29 -26.15 73.93 11.95
N GLY A 30 -26.12 74.31 13.21
CA GLY A 30 -25.41 73.50 14.26
C GLY A 30 -26.03 72.12 14.44
N ILE A 31 -27.38 72.04 14.44
CA ILE A 31 -28.08 70.75 14.51
C ILE A 31 -27.84 69.94 13.24
N LEU A 32 -27.83 70.57 12.08
CA LEU A 32 -27.57 69.88 10.80
C LEU A 32 -26.13 69.34 10.72
N ILE A 33 -25.16 70.14 11.14
CA ILE A 33 -23.79 69.73 11.23
C ILE A 33 -23.66 68.61 12.26
N GLY A 34 -24.26 68.72 13.44
CA GLY A 34 -24.28 67.72 14.47
C GLY A 34 -24.88 66.41 14.01
N THR A 35 -25.98 66.43 13.23
CA THR A 35 -26.63 65.25 12.69
C THR A 35 -25.79 64.59 11.54
N VAL A 36 -25.14 65.42 10.71
CA VAL A 36 -24.24 64.92 9.67
C VAL A 36 -22.97 64.28 10.28
N ILE A 37 -22.38 64.91 11.29
CA ILE A 37 -21.25 64.35 12.02
C ILE A 37 -21.67 63.09 12.77
N SER A 38 -22.84 63.09 13.42
CA SER A 38 -23.37 61.92 14.13
C SER A 38 -23.70 60.74 13.19
N LYS A 39 -24.16 61.01 11.94
CA LYS A 39 -24.39 59.97 10.93
C LYS A 39 -23.14 59.62 10.14
N GLY A 40 -22.13 60.46 10.06
CA GLY A 40 -20.88 60.24 9.34
C GLY A 40 -19.79 59.56 10.17
N VAL A 41 -19.86 59.66 11.47
CA VAL A 41 -19.01 58.88 12.40
C VAL A 41 -19.76 57.61 12.82
N LYS A 42 -20.08 56.76 11.86
CA LYS A 42 -19.96 55.34 12.16
C LYS A 42 -18.48 55.17 12.39
N GLY A 43 -18.09 55.01 13.66
CA GLY A 43 -16.75 54.69 14.03
C GLY A 43 -16.29 53.55 13.12
N GLN A 44 -15.27 53.84 12.36
CA GLN A 44 -14.46 52.79 11.79
C GLN A 44 -14.03 52.03 13.04
N GLU A 45 -14.74 50.93 13.34
CA GLU A 45 -14.25 49.98 14.30
C GLU A 45 -12.82 49.68 13.84
N SER A 46 -11.89 50.32 14.50
CA SER A 46 -10.49 49.93 14.46
C SER A 46 -10.55 48.44 14.61
N LYS A 47 -10.26 47.71 13.52
CA LYS A 47 -9.91 46.30 13.67
C LYS A 47 -8.82 46.29 14.72
N LYS A 48 -9.20 46.15 15.98
CA LYS A 48 -8.31 45.58 16.96
C LYS A 48 -7.90 44.28 16.29
N ASN A 49 -6.71 44.26 15.73
CA ASN A 49 -5.97 43.02 15.60
C ASN A 49 -5.91 42.48 17.03
N SER A 50 -6.96 41.79 17.43
CA SER A 50 -6.88 40.93 18.57
C SER A 50 -5.93 39.82 18.10
N ASP A 51 -4.68 39.83 18.55
CA ASP A 51 -3.78 38.68 18.53
C ASP A 51 -4.34 37.52 19.35
N SER A 52 -5.59 37.58 19.73
CA SER A 52 -6.31 36.47 20.32
C SER A 52 -6.64 35.49 19.21
N PRO A 53 -6.13 34.27 19.25
CA PRO A 53 -6.46 33.23 18.28
C PRO A 53 -7.98 33.08 18.23
N ALA A 54 -8.54 32.95 17.00
CA ALA A 54 -9.96 32.69 16.81
C ALA A 54 -10.30 31.39 17.55
N PRO A 55 -11.42 31.34 18.30
CA PRO A 55 -11.82 30.10 18.93
C PRO A 55 -12.04 29.03 17.85
N LEU A 56 -11.34 27.90 17.99
CA LEU A 56 -11.54 26.73 17.16
C LEU A 56 -12.97 26.22 17.43
N THR A 57 -13.80 26.23 16.41
CA THR A 57 -15.13 25.60 16.48
C THR A 57 -14.99 24.16 16.05
N VAL A 58 -15.17 23.24 16.97
CA VAL A 58 -15.30 21.82 16.66
C VAL A 58 -16.69 21.61 16.03
N PRO A 59 -16.80 20.95 14.85
CA PRO A 59 -18.11 20.54 14.32
C PRO A 59 -18.87 19.78 15.39
N SER A 60 -20.19 19.99 15.51
CA SER A 60 -20.93 19.28 16.54
C SER A 60 -20.81 17.77 16.30
N PRO A 61 -20.56 16.95 17.33
CA PRO A 61 -20.45 15.49 17.20
C PRO A 61 -21.67 14.85 16.52
N THR A 62 -22.83 15.48 16.67
CA THR A 62 -24.11 15.06 16.08
C THR A 62 -24.11 15.11 14.56
N GLN A 63 -23.44 16.08 13.93
CA GLN A 63 -23.39 16.19 12.46
C GLN A 63 -22.54 15.08 11.85
N LEU A 64 -21.41 14.78 12.43
CA LEU A 64 -20.51 13.71 11.98
C LEU A 64 -21.16 12.33 12.16
N SER A 65 -21.76 12.08 13.32
CA SER A 65 -22.49 10.85 13.63
C SER A 65 -23.65 10.60 12.65
N ASN A 66 -24.40 11.64 12.28
CA ASN A 66 -25.46 11.52 11.31
C ASN A 66 -24.95 11.14 9.91
N GLN A 67 -23.82 11.70 9.49
CA GLN A 67 -23.20 11.33 8.19
C GLN A 67 -22.78 9.87 8.15
N PHE A 68 -22.11 9.36 9.19
CA PHE A 68 -21.71 7.95 9.26
C PHE A 68 -22.93 7.02 9.19
N THR A 69 -23.99 7.35 9.92
CA THR A 69 -25.23 6.58 9.90
C THR A 69 -25.89 6.57 8.52
N VAL A 70 -25.90 7.70 7.82
CA VAL A 70 -26.47 7.80 6.46
C VAL A 70 -25.66 6.96 5.49
N ILE A 71 -24.32 7.06 5.52
CA ILE A 71 -23.42 6.28 4.64
C ILE A 71 -23.58 4.77 4.92
N ALA A 72 -23.59 4.37 6.19
CA ALA A 72 -23.77 2.97 6.57
C ALA A 72 -25.07 2.41 5.98
N LYS A 73 -26.22 3.06 6.22
CA LYS A 73 -27.52 2.65 5.69
C LYS A 73 -27.60 2.62 4.16
N GLN A 74 -26.88 3.51 3.49
CA GLN A 74 -26.82 3.53 2.01
C GLN A 74 -26.05 2.36 1.45
N LEU A 75 -24.98 1.94 2.14
CA LEU A 75 -24.09 0.85 1.70
C LEU A 75 -24.58 -0.54 2.10
N GLU A 76 -25.24 -0.63 3.24
CA GLU A 76 -25.75 -1.84 3.86
C GLU A 76 -26.33 -2.84 2.85
N PRO A 77 -27.24 -2.47 1.93
CA PRO A 77 -27.82 -3.43 0.99
C PRO A 77 -26.85 -4.00 -0.04
N SER A 78 -25.70 -3.34 -0.26
CA SER A 78 -24.66 -3.76 -1.22
C SER A 78 -23.52 -4.54 -0.59
N VAL A 79 -23.46 -4.64 0.74
CA VAL A 79 -22.47 -5.43 1.46
C VAL A 79 -23.06 -6.80 1.79
N VAL A 80 -22.30 -7.85 1.54
CA VAL A 80 -22.76 -9.22 1.69
C VAL A 80 -21.87 -10.01 2.64
N ASN A 81 -22.48 -10.99 3.32
CA ASN A 81 -21.72 -12.00 4.05
C ASN A 81 -21.40 -13.17 3.12
N ILE A 82 -20.16 -13.66 3.17
CA ILE A 82 -19.67 -14.80 2.42
C ILE A 82 -19.33 -15.91 3.38
N ASN A 83 -20.03 -17.03 3.24
CA ASN A 83 -19.79 -18.26 3.97
C ASN A 83 -19.15 -19.27 3.04
N THR A 84 -18.00 -19.80 3.41
CA THR A 84 -17.31 -20.85 2.66
C THR A 84 -17.23 -22.14 3.45
N GLU A 85 -17.39 -23.26 2.77
CA GLU A 85 -17.21 -24.60 3.32
C GLU A 85 -16.04 -25.26 2.58
N SER A 86 -15.05 -25.75 3.32
CA SER A 86 -13.95 -26.56 2.79
C SER A 86 -13.86 -27.89 3.51
N THR A 87 -13.51 -28.95 2.76
CA THR A 87 -13.36 -30.30 3.32
C THR A 87 -11.88 -30.64 3.37
N ILE A 88 -11.28 -30.59 4.54
CA ILE A 88 -9.90 -31.03 4.72
C ILE A 88 -9.84 -32.55 4.65
N LYS A 89 -9.30 -33.10 3.57
CA LYS A 89 -8.89 -34.50 3.50
C LYS A 89 -7.67 -34.66 4.37
N ASN A 90 -7.83 -35.29 5.58
CA ASN A 90 -6.70 -35.58 6.46
C ASN A 90 -5.55 -36.26 5.68
N PRO A 91 -4.35 -35.70 5.61
CA PRO A 91 -3.17 -36.46 5.24
C PRO A 91 -2.98 -37.54 6.31
N HIS A 92 -2.77 -38.78 5.87
CA HIS A 92 -2.56 -39.93 6.73
C HIS A 92 -1.53 -39.64 7.81
N ARG A 93 -1.95 -39.45 9.07
CA ARG A 93 -1.04 -39.48 10.21
C ARG A 93 -0.38 -40.87 10.25
N ARG A 94 0.89 -40.96 9.90
CA ARG A 94 1.73 -42.09 10.30
C ARG A 94 1.75 -42.13 11.84
N ARG A 95 1.12 -43.16 12.37
CA ARG A 95 1.02 -43.44 13.80
C ARG A 95 2.45 -43.66 14.32
N GLY A 96 3.00 -42.76 15.13
CA GLY A 96 4.16 -43.02 15.94
C GLY A 96 5.41 -42.14 15.78
N MET A 97 5.31 -40.90 15.29
CA MET A 97 6.43 -39.95 15.39
C MET A 97 6.05 -38.73 16.28
N PRO A 98 7.01 -38.25 17.13
CA PRO A 98 6.84 -37.00 17.87
C PRO A 98 6.62 -35.84 16.90
N PRO A 99 6.00 -34.71 17.35
CA PRO A 99 5.83 -33.55 16.49
C PRO A 99 7.21 -32.99 16.15
N ASP A 100 7.67 -33.24 14.94
CA ASP A 100 8.87 -32.62 14.38
C ASP A 100 8.50 -31.20 13.94
N GLN A 101 9.33 -30.25 14.38
CA GLN A 101 9.26 -28.87 13.99
C GLN A 101 9.90 -28.76 12.60
N GLY A 102 9.11 -28.62 11.58
CA GLY A 102 9.65 -28.30 10.27
C GLY A 102 8.85 -28.90 9.13
N GLU A 103 8.02 -28.10 8.56
CA GLU A 103 7.75 -28.06 7.10
C GLU A 103 7.03 -26.75 6.84
N GLY A 104 7.80 -25.76 6.43
CA GLY A 104 7.28 -24.51 5.90
C GLY A 104 6.86 -24.71 4.46
N GLU A 105 5.62 -25.11 4.21
CA GLU A 105 4.97 -24.81 2.95
C GLU A 105 4.85 -23.28 2.83
N ASP A 106 4.91 -22.76 1.60
CA ASP A 106 4.68 -21.34 1.22
C ASP A 106 3.44 -20.76 1.89
N GLN A 107 3.51 -20.49 3.19
CA GLN A 107 2.41 -19.90 3.95
C GLN A 107 2.40 -18.41 3.65
N ASN A 108 1.46 -18.02 2.79
CA ASN A 108 1.03 -16.65 2.63
C ASN A 108 0.81 -16.07 4.06
N PRO A 109 1.41 -14.94 4.45
CA PRO A 109 1.17 -14.32 5.76
C PRO A 109 -0.30 -14.14 6.09
N PHE A 110 -1.17 -14.09 5.09
CA PHE A 110 -2.62 -14.06 5.23
C PHE A 110 -3.22 -15.42 5.56
N ASP A 111 -2.67 -16.53 5.06
CA ASP A 111 -3.12 -17.88 5.36
C ASP A 111 -2.80 -18.23 6.82
N ASP A 112 -1.60 -17.90 7.29
CA ASP A 112 -1.17 -18.09 8.68
C ASP A 112 -2.03 -17.27 9.67
N PHE A 113 -2.40 -16.04 9.28
CA PHE A 113 -3.34 -15.22 10.04
C PHE A 113 -4.73 -15.87 10.12
N PHE A 114 -5.23 -16.39 9.00
CA PHE A 114 -6.55 -17.00 8.92
C PHE A 114 -6.61 -18.34 9.68
N ASP A 115 -5.61 -19.21 9.51
CA ASP A 115 -5.53 -20.51 10.18
C ASP A 115 -5.39 -20.35 11.71
N ARG A 116 -4.67 -19.33 12.18
CA ARG A 116 -4.57 -19.02 13.63
C ARG A 116 -5.83 -18.41 14.22
N PHE A 117 -6.60 -17.70 13.42
CA PHE A 117 -7.78 -16.99 13.92
C PHE A 117 -9.07 -17.82 13.84
N PHE A 118 -9.20 -18.66 12.81
CA PHE A 118 -10.38 -19.50 12.56
C PHE A 118 -10.13 -21.00 12.76
N GLY A 119 -8.88 -21.43 12.87
CA GLY A 119 -8.49 -22.80 13.17
C GLY A 119 -8.87 -23.15 14.62
N GLY A 120 -10.04 -23.74 14.81
CA GLY A 120 -10.50 -24.25 16.11
C GLY A 120 -9.73 -25.50 16.54
N PRO A 121 -9.91 -25.97 17.81
CA PRO A 121 -9.22 -27.15 18.34
C PRO A 121 -9.53 -28.40 17.51
N GLN A 122 -8.48 -29.06 17.02
CA GLN A 122 -8.51 -30.25 16.17
C GLN A 122 -9.27 -31.40 16.82
N ASN A 123 -10.51 -31.62 16.42
CA ASN A 123 -11.27 -32.84 16.73
C ASN A 123 -11.18 -33.84 15.57
N GLN A 124 -11.11 -35.12 15.92
CA GLN A 124 -10.89 -36.26 15.02
C GLN A 124 -12.12 -36.52 14.12
N GLY A 125 -12.02 -36.16 12.84
CA GLY A 125 -13.05 -36.45 11.82
C GLY A 125 -12.72 -35.66 10.54
N PRO A 126 -13.41 -35.86 9.38
CA PRO A 126 -13.32 -34.93 8.27
C PRO A 126 -13.84 -33.58 8.75
N ILE A 127 -12.92 -32.64 8.96
CA ILE A 127 -13.23 -31.32 9.50
C ILE A 127 -13.79 -30.50 8.34
N ARG A 128 -15.02 -30.07 8.47
CA ARG A 128 -15.56 -29.00 7.64
C ARG A 128 -15.12 -27.68 8.27
N GLU A 129 -14.22 -27.01 7.63
CA GLU A 129 -13.89 -25.63 7.98
C GLU A 129 -14.91 -24.69 7.35
N HIS A 130 -15.44 -23.80 8.19
CA HIS A 130 -16.28 -22.70 7.77
C HIS A 130 -15.45 -21.42 7.90
N SER A 131 -15.18 -20.76 6.79
CA SER A 131 -14.59 -19.43 6.79
C SER A 131 -15.68 -18.39 6.53
N LEU A 132 -15.53 -17.23 7.16
CA LEU A 132 -16.48 -16.13 7.09
C LEU A 132 -15.76 -14.89 6.59
N GLY A 133 -16.30 -14.26 5.57
CA GLY A 133 -15.80 -13.00 5.04
C GLY A 133 -16.92 -12.09 4.58
N SER A 134 -16.56 -10.95 4.09
CA SER A 134 -17.48 -9.99 3.48
C SER A 134 -17.23 -9.85 1.98
N GLY A 135 -18.19 -9.27 1.29
CA GLY A 135 -18.05 -8.86 -0.09
C GLY A 135 -18.87 -7.60 -0.38
N VAL A 136 -18.65 -7.02 -1.54
CA VAL A 136 -19.40 -5.85 -2.01
C VAL A 136 -19.92 -6.08 -3.41
N ILE A 137 -21.22 -5.88 -3.61
CA ILE A 137 -21.89 -5.99 -4.92
C ILE A 137 -21.52 -4.76 -5.74
N VAL A 138 -20.93 -4.97 -6.91
CA VAL A 138 -20.48 -3.89 -7.81
C VAL A 138 -21.19 -3.87 -9.16
N ASP A 139 -21.97 -4.91 -9.46
CA ASP A 139 -22.81 -5.01 -10.66
C ASP A 139 -24.18 -5.61 -10.30
N ALA A 140 -25.24 -5.00 -10.79
CA ALA A 140 -26.62 -5.43 -10.53
C ALA A 140 -26.94 -6.86 -11.02
N LYS A 141 -26.07 -7.46 -11.84
CA LYS A 141 -26.16 -8.86 -12.31
C LYS A 141 -25.56 -9.86 -11.30
N GLY A 142 -25.17 -9.41 -10.11
CA GLY A 142 -24.70 -10.27 -9.04
C GLY A 142 -23.19 -10.47 -8.98
N TYR A 143 -22.38 -9.63 -9.60
CA TYR A 143 -20.93 -9.64 -9.41
C TYR A 143 -20.55 -8.99 -8.10
N ILE A 144 -19.74 -9.71 -7.31
CA ILE A 144 -19.32 -9.36 -5.96
C ILE A 144 -17.80 -9.39 -5.91
N LEU A 145 -17.22 -8.32 -5.35
CA LEU A 145 -15.80 -8.25 -5.01
C LEU A 145 -15.59 -8.79 -3.59
N THR A 146 -14.52 -9.53 -3.41
CA THR A 146 -14.04 -10.01 -2.11
C THR A 146 -12.55 -10.29 -2.17
N ASN A 147 -11.92 -10.71 -1.05
CA ASN A 147 -10.54 -11.18 -1.10
C ASN A 147 -10.44 -12.62 -1.64
N ARG A 148 -9.31 -12.92 -2.30
CA ARG A 148 -9.01 -14.26 -2.80
C ARG A 148 -8.95 -15.28 -1.67
N HIS A 149 -8.25 -14.96 -0.56
CA HIS A 149 -8.10 -15.86 0.58
C HIS A 149 -9.45 -16.26 1.23
N VAL A 150 -10.52 -15.44 1.07
CA VAL A 150 -11.87 -15.78 1.55
C VAL A 150 -12.46 -16.96 0.77
N VAL A 151 -12.13 -17.12 -0.52
CA VAL A 151 -12.80 -18.07 -1.43
C VAL A 151 -11.88 -19.16 -1.99
N GLU A 152 -10.56 -19.07 -1.81
CA GLU A 152 -9.58 -19.90 -2.50
C GLU A 152 -9.69 -21.40 -2.19
N LYS A 153 -9.87 -21.74 -0.91
CA LYS A 153 -9.94 -23.14 -0.45
C LYS A 153 -11.37 -23.68 -0.35
N ALA A 154 -12.36 -22.94 -0.87
CA ALA A 154 -13.75 -23.25 -0.69
C ALA A 154 -14.26 -24.31 -1.69
N ASP A 155 -14.82 -25.42 -1.19
CA ASP A 155 -15.60 -26.38 -1.98
C ASP A 155 -16.98 -25.81 -2.34
N ARG A 156 -17.52 -24.95 -1.46
CA ARG A 156 -18.81 -24.27 -1.62
C ARG A 156 -18.74 -22.85 -1.11
N ILE A 157 -19.36 -21.94 -1.83
CA ILE A 157 -19.46 -20.52 -1.46
C ILE A 157 -20.95 -20.17 -1.40
N LYS A 158 -21.39 -19.67 -0.25
CA LYS A 158 -22.74 -19.20 0.00
C LYS A 158 -22.71 -17.72 0.35
N VAL A 159 -23.54 -16.95 -0.31
CA VAL A 159 -23.67 -15.50 -0.07
C VAL A 159 -25.02 -15.22 0.58
N LYS A 160 -25.00 -14.45 1.65
CA LYS A 160 -26.19 -13.92 2.31
C LYS A 160 -26.32 -12.45 1.97
N LEU A 161 -27.47 -12.09 1.40
CA LEU A 161 -27.86 -10.70 1.18
C LEU A 161 -28.54 -10.15 2.44
N GLN A 162 -28.41 -8.84 2.65
CA GLN A 162 -28.94 -8.16 3.83
C GLN A 162 -30.47 -8.26 3.95
N ASP A 163 -31.19 -8.06 2.84
CA ASP A 163 -32.65 -8.05 2.81
C ASP A 163 -33.29 -9.44 2.78
N ASP A 164 -32.47 -10.50 2.71
CA ASP A 164 -33.01 -11.85 2.63
C ASP A 164 -33.44 -12.41 3.99
N PRO A 165 -34.47 -13.24 4.03
CA PRO A 165 -34.83 -13.99 5.23
C PRO A 165 -33.63 -14.78 5.79
N PRO A 166 -33.56 -15.03 7.10
CA PRO A 166 -32.41 -15.67 7.76
C PRO A 166 -31.91 -16.95 7.10
N ASN A 167 -32.80 -17.75 6.50
CA ASN A 167 -32.50 -19.05 5.90
C ASN A 167 -32.21 -19.01 4.39
N VAL A 168 -32.21 -17.84 3.76
CA VAL A 168 -31.96 -17.71 2.32
C VAL A 168 -30.46 -17.45 2.12
N LEU A 169 -29.81 -18.33 1.38
CA LEU A 169 -28.41 -18.23 0.99
C LEU A 169 -28.32 -18.49 -0.53
N HIS A 170 -27.57 -17.68 -1.21
CA HIS A 170 -27.31 -17.80 -2.64
C HIS A 170 -26.03 -18.58 -2.89
N ASP A 171 -26.09 -19.56 -3.81
CA ASP A 171 -24.88 -20.22 -4.30
C ASP A 171 -24.07 -19.24 -5.13
N ALA A 172 -22.77 -19.12 -4.84
CA ALA A 172 -21.88 -18.29 -5.59
C ALA A 172 -20.84 -19.09 -6.36
N LYS A 173 -20.44 -18.58 -7.52
CA LYS A 173 -19.38 -19.15 -8.36
C LYS A 173 -18.23 -18.17 -8.42
N VAL A 174 -17.01 -18.68 -8.31
CA VAL A 174 -15.80 -17.89 -8.55
C VAL A 174 -15.72 -17.62 -10.07
N ILE A 175 -15.66 -16.36 -10.45
CA ILE A 175 -15.46 -15.90 -11.83
C ILE A 175 -13.98 -15.83 -12.14
N GLY A 176 -13.17 -15.30 -11.20
CA GLY A 176 -11.74 -15.24 -11.33
C GLY A 176 -11.10 -14.72 -10.06
N THR A 177 -9.82 -15.02 -9.89
CA THR A 177 -9.01 -14.60 -8.74
C THR A 177 -7.66 -14.04 -9.18
N ASP A 178 -7.10 -13.16 -8.37
CA ASP A 178 -5.76 -12.64 -8.55
C ASP A 178 -4.95 -12.75 -7.26
N GLN A 179 -3.93 -13.59 -7.30
CA GLN A 179 -3.06 -13.88 -6.15
C GLN A 179 -2.22 -12.69 -5.74
N GLU A 180 -1.75 -11.90 -6.70
CA GLU A 180 -0.86 -10.77 -6.44
C GLU A 180 -1.55 -9.65 -5.65
N THR A 181 -2.84 -9.38 -5.91
CA THR A 181 -3.61 -8.36 -5.21
C THR A 181 -4.53 -8.91 -4.13
N ASP A 182 -4.60 -10.24 -3.99
CA ASP A 182 -5.54 -10.93 -3.10
C ASP A 182 -7.00 -10.55 -3.37
N LEU A 183 -7.37 -10.35 -4.64
CA LEU A 183 -8.74 -10.03 -5.05
C LEU A 183 -9.42 -11.22 -5.71
N ALA A 184 -10.71 -11.39 -5.44
CA ALA A 184 -11.58 -12.34 -6.11
C ALA A 184 -12.86 -11.66 -6.61
N VAL A 185 -13.38 -12.15 -7.72
CA VAL A 185 -14.72 -11.84 -8.23
C VAL A 185 -15.54 -13.11 -8.14
N ILE A 186 -16.64 -13.06 -7.41
CA ILE A 186 -17.64 -14.12 -7.36
C ILE A 186 -18.96 -13.63 -7.95
N LYS A 187 -19.82 -14.54 -8.36
CA LYS A 187 -21.12 -14.20 -8.95
C LYS A 187 -22.22 -15.06 -8.32
N ILE A 188 -23.31 -14.41 -7.95
CA ILE A 188 -24.58 -15.04 -7.59
C ILE A 188 -25.61 -14.82 -8.71
N GLU A 189 -26.57 -15.72 -8.80
CA GLU A 189 -27.77 -15.51 -9.62
C GLU A 189 -28.87 -14.91 -8.74
N ALA A 190 -29.55 -13.89 -9.23
CA ALA A 190 -30.64 -13.21 -8.53
C ALA A 190 -31.80 -12.94 -9.51
N ASP A 191 -33.04 -13.11 -9.02
CA ASP A 191 -34.24 -12.93 -9.83
C ASP A 191 -34.54 -11.44 -10.13
N LYS A 192 -33.90 -10.52 -9.43
CA LYS A 192 -34.04 -9.07 -9.56
C LYS A 192 -32.68 -8.38 -9.54
N PRO A 193 -32.55 -7.18 -10.14
CA PRO A 193 -31.34 -6.39 -10.02
C PRO A 193 -30.98 -6.13 -8.56
N LEU A 194 -29.70 -6.35 -8.22
CA LEU A 194 -29.18 -6.15 -6.86
C LEU A 194 -28.73 -4.70 -6.63
N PRO A 195 -28.77 -4.22 -5.39
CA PRO A 195 -28.17 -2.94 -5.01
C PRO A 195 -26.67 -2.99 -5.21
N ILE A 196 -26.09 -1.91 -5.74
CA ILE A 196 -24.67 -1.81 -6.03
C ILE A 196 -24.00 -0.71 -5.22
N ALA A 197 -22.77 -0.96 -4.78
CA ALA A 197 -21.91 0.08 -4.25
C ALA A 197 -21.23 0.87 -5.39
N LYS A 198 -21.13 2.17 -5.23
CA LYS A 198 -20.43 3.04 -6.18
C LYS A 198 -18.93 3.00 -5.89
N LEU A 199 -18.11 2.70 -6.89
CA LEU A 199 -16.66 2.81 -6.80
C LEU A 199 -16.23 4.27 -6.93
N GLY A 200 -15.37 4.73 -6.01
CA GLY A 200 -14.73 6.03 -6.02
C GLY A 200 -13.32 5.97 -6.59
N ASN A 201 -12.67 7.12 -6.69
CA ASN A 201 -11.29 7.24 -7.15
C ASN A 201 -10.31 7.29 -5.98
N SER A 202 -9.57 6.20 -5.75
CA SER A 202 -8.59 6.12 -4.66
C SER A 202 -7.38 7.04 -4.81
N ASP A 203 -7.07 7.54 -6.02
CA ASP A 203 -5.95 8.46 -6.21
C ASP A 203 -6.26 9.86 -5.66
N SER A 204 -7.55 10.24 -5.62
CA SER A 204 -8.00 11.54 -5.10
C SER A 204 -7.97 11.66 -3.58
N MET A 205 -7.88 10.52 -2.85
CA MET A 205 -7.79 10.52 -1.39
C MET A 205 -6.54 11.21 -0.87
N GLN A 206 -6.66 11.80 0.31
CA GLN A 206 -5.56 12.39 1.05
C GLN A 206 -5.41 11.73 2.43
N VAL A 207 -4.17 11.73 2.95
CA VAL A 207 -3.93 11.33 4.34
C VAL A 207 -4.68 12.29 5.25
N GLY A 208 -5.45 11.72 6.19
CA GLY A 208 -6.34 12.47 7.08
C GLY A 208 -7.82 12.44 6.67
N ASP A 209 -8.16 12.00 5.45
CA ASP A 209 -9.56 11.85 5.04
C ASP A 209 -10.28 10.80 5.88
N TRP A 210 -11.50 11.10 6.33
CA TRP A 210 -12.34 10.16 7.02
C TRP A 210 -12.78 9.00 6.13
N VAL A 211 -12.75 7.80 6.69
CA VAL A 211 -13.18 6.56 6.03
C VAL A 211 -13.98 5.68 6.96
N LEU A 212 -14.85 4.86 6.38
CA LEU A 212 -15.59 3.81 7.08
C LEU A 212 -15.21 2.46 6.48
N ALA A 213 -14.83 1.51 7.34
CA ALA A 213 -14.71 0.11 6.96
C ALA A 213 -16.01 -0.61 7.31
N VAL A 214 -16.59 -1.30 6.33
CA VAL A 214 -17.86 -2.01 6.48
C VAL A 214 -17.63 -3.48 6.22
N GLY A 215 -18.31 -4.33 7.02
CA GLY A 215 -18.29 -5.77 6.85
C GLY A 215 -19.56 -6.39 7.40
N SER A 216 -19.79 -7.65 7.07
CA SER A 216 -20.94 -8.44 7.54
C SER A 216 -20.42 -9.72 8.23
N PRO A 217 -19.77 -9.61 9.40
CA PRO A 217 -19.22 -10.77 10.10
C PRO A 217 -20.34 -11.67 10.64
N PHE A 218 -20.10 -12.97 10.60
CA PHE A 218 -20.95 -14.01 11.25
C PHE A 218 -22.41 -14.08 10.77
N GLY A 219 -22.77 -13.48 9.62
CA GLY A 219 -24.17 -13.41 9.16
C GLY A 219 -25.09 -12.65 10.14
N LEU A 220 -24.50 -11.92 11.07
CA LEU A 220 -25.15 -10.99 11.99
C LEU A 220 -25.27 -9.61 11.33
N GLN A 221 -25.83 -8.64 12.07
CA GLN A 221 -25.90 -7.25 11.62
C GLN A 221 -24.53 -6.71 11.22
N GLU A 222 -24.50 -5.86 10.22
CA GLU A 222 -23.29 -5.23 9.72
C GLU A 222 -22.46 -4.57 10.81
N THR A 223 -21.16 -4.66 10.63
CA THR A 223 -20.18 -3.96 11.47
C THR A 223 -19.60 -2.79 10.68
N VAL A 224 -19.72 -1.59 11.23
CA VAL A 224 -19.13 -0.37 10.68
C VAL A 224 -18.11 0.15 11.67
N THR A 225 -16.89 0.39 11.17
CA THR A 225 -15.84 1.06 11.93
C THR A 225 -15.41 2.33 11.21
N ALA A 226 -15.01 3.36 11.96
CA ALA A 226 -14.60 4.64 11.42
C ALA A 226 -13.14 4.92 11.77
N GLY A 227 -12.45 5.60 10.86
CA GLY A 227 -11.07 6.03 11.00
C GLY A 227 -10.69 6.99 9.90
N ILE A 228 -9.39 7.12 9.65
CA ILE A 228 -8.86 7.98 8.60
C ILE A 228 -7.95 7.20 7.64
N VAL A 229 -7.66 7.78 6.50
CA VAL A 229 -6.52 7.37 5.66
C VAL A 229 -5.24 7.75 6.41
N SER A 230 -4.54 6.78 6.98
CA SER A 230 -3.31 7.00 7.74
C SER A 230 -2.07 7.13 6.83
N ALA A 231 -2.06 6.40 5.71
CA ALA A 231 -1.02 6.46 4.68
C ALA A 231 -1.52 5.89 3.34
N LYS A 232 -0.76 6.13 2.28
CA LYS A 232 -1.00 5.59 0.92
C LYS A 232 0.25 4.89 0.42
N GLY A 233 0.08 3.91 -0.48
CA GLY A 233 1.22 3.27 -1.14
C GLY A 233 2.01 2.33 -0.24
N ARG A 234 1.38 1.71 0.78
CA ARG A 234 2.07 0.79 1.69
C ARG A 234 2.25 -0.58 1.05
N ASN A 235 3.49 -1.03 1.02
CA ASN A 235 3.86 -2.38 0.62
C ASN A 235 4.16 -3.18 1.91
N ILE A 236 3.27 -4.11 2.27
CA ILE A 236 3.33 -4.83 3.55
C ILE A 236 3.82 -6.27 3.40
N VAL A 237 3.77 -6.81 2.18
CA VAL A 237 4.26 -8.17 1.90
C VAL A 237 5.54 -8.04 1.09
N PRO A 238 6.69 -8.51 1.61
CA PRO A 238 7.93 -8.54 0.85
C PRO A 238 7.72 -9.23 -0.50
N ASN A 239 8.30 -8.70 -1.56
CA ASN A 239 8.25 -9.23 -2.93
C ASN A 239 6.88 -9.22 -3.64
N ARG A 240 5.80 -8.71 -3.03
CA ARG A 240 4.51 -8.46 -3.70
C ARG A 240 4.42 -7.02 -4.18
N GLN A 241 4.84 -6.78 -5.41
CA GLN A 241 4.99 -5.46 -6.01
C GLN A 241 3.68 -4.80 -6.45
N PHE A 242 2.54 -5.52 -6.43
CA PHE A 242 1.25 -5.02 -6.88
C PHE A 242 0.28 -4.67 -5.75
N GLN A 243 0.75 -4.70 -4.51
CA GLN A 243 -0.01 -4.40 -3.31
C GLN A 243 0.39 -3.02 -2.76
N SER A 244 -0.09 -1.96 -3.40
CA SER A 244 0.09 -0.58 -2.92
C SER A 244 -1.11 -0.20 -2.06
N PHE A 245 -1.14 -0.64 -0.80
CA PHE A 245 -2.30 -0.51 0.07
C PHE A 245 -2.56 0.91 0.57
N ILE A 246 -3.85 1.17 0.85
CA ILE A 246 -4.31 2.24 1.73
C ILE A 246 -4.14 1.75 3.16
N GLN A 247 -3.44 2.51 4.00
CA GLN A 247 -3.38 2.28 5.44
C GLN A 247 -4.47 3.10 6.13
N THR A 248 -5.18 2.48 7.08
CA THR A 248 -6.23 3.13 7.89
C THR A 248 -6.14 2.70 9.35
N ASP A 249 -6.62 3.53 10.26
CA ASP A 249 -6.89 3.21 11.65
C ASP A 249 -8.37 2.87 11.92
N ALA A 250 -9.21 2.84 10.88
CA ALA A 250 -10.51 2.18 10.98
C ALA A 250 -10.29 0.70 11.35
N ALA A 251 -10.94 0.22 12.40
CA ALA A 251 -10.68 -1.12 12.91
C ALA A 251 -11.07 -2.19 11.88
N ILE A 252 -10.06 -2.91 11.39
CA ILE A 252 -10.23 -4.09 10.53
C ILE A 252 -10.10 -5.32 11.43
N ASN A 253 -11.14 -6.14 11.45
CA ASN A 253 -11.21 -7.38 12.22
C ASN A 253 -11.67 -8.52 11.30
N PRO A 254 -11.47 -9.78 11.71
CA PRO A 254 -12.07 -10.92 11.02
C PRO A 254 -13.57 -10.71 10.77
N GLY A 255 -13.95 -10.86 9.49
CA GLY A 255 -15.30 -10.58 9.04
C GLY A 255 -15.43 -9.28 8.23
N ASN A 256 -14.56 -8.27 8.39
CA ASN A 256 -14.51 -7.10 7.51
C ASN A 256 -13.69 -7.35 6.24
N SER A 257 -12.83 -8.38 6.21
CA SER A 257 -12.04 -8.75 5.03
C SER A 257 -12.95 -9.03 3.84
N GLY A 258 -12.64 -8.43 2.69
CA GLY A 258 -13.46 -8.46 1.48
C GLY A 258 -14.57 -7.42 1.43
N GLY A 259 -14.92 -6.80 2.55
CA GLY A 259 -15.86 -5.68 2.62
C GLY A 259 -15.24 -4.34 2.18
N PRO A 260 -16.07 -3.33 1.91
CA PRO A 260 -15.59 -2.04 1.39
C PRO A 260 -14.98 -1.14 2.47
N LEU A 261 -13.96 -0.38 2.06
CA LEU A 261 -13.53 0.86 2.69
C LEU A 261 -14.12 2.02 1.89
N VAL A 262 -14.86 2.92 2.53
CA VAL A 262 -15.58 3.99 1.84
C VAL A 262 -15.21 5.38 2.34
N ASN A 263 -15.30 6.37 1.45
CA ASN A 263 -15.14 7.78 1.79
C ASN A 263 -16.43 8.40 2.33
N MET A 264 -16.37 9.68 2.70
CA MET A 264 -17.53 10.43 3.22
C MET A 264 -18.60 10.77 2.17
N ALA A 265 -18.39 10.42 0.90
CA ALA A 265 -19.41 10.46 -0.14
C ALA A 265 -20.14 9.11 -0.31
N GLY A 266 -19.81 8.09 0.50
CA GLY A 266 -20.34 6.73 0.37
C GLY A 266 -19.78 5.95 -0.83
N GLU A 267 -18.62 6.35 -1.36
CA GLU A 267 -17.98 5.69 -2.48
C GLU A 267 -16.90 4.74 -1.99
N VAL A 268 -16.85 3.53 -2.56
CA VAL A 268 -15.82 2.52 -2.24
C VAL A 268 -14.47 2.96 -2.78
N ILE A 269 -13.54 3.27 -1.90
CA ILE A 269 -12.17 3.66 -2.21
C ILE A 269 -11.17 2.51 -2.03
N GLY A 270 -11.61 1.39 -1.45
CA GLY A 270 -10.80 0.19 -1.29
C GLY A 270 -11.59 -1.01 -0.83
N ILE A 271 -10.94 -2.18 -0.84
CA ILE A 271 -11.42 -3.43 -0.23
C ILE A 271 -10.53 -3.77 0.96
N ASN A 272 -11.14 -3.94 2.14
CA ASN A 272 -10.44 -4.30 3.36
C ASN A 272 -9.78 -5.66 3.19
N THR A 273 -8.49 -5.79 3.48
CA THR A 273 -7.73 -7.00 3.15
C THR A 273 -7.02 -7.59 4.36
N ALA A 274 -6.29 -6.79 5.13
CA ALA A 274 -5.39 -7.30 6.14
C ALA A 274 -5.18 -6.34 7.30
N ILE A 275 -4.63 -6.89 8.39
CA ILE A 275 -4.05 -6.15 9.51
C ILE A 275 -2.58 -6.53 9.65
N LEU A 276 -1.74 -5.58 10.06
CA LEU A 276 -0.37 -5.85 10.48
C LEU A 276 -0.34 -5.99 11.99
N THR A 277 -0.01 -7.17 12.50
CA THR A 277 0.00 -7.44 13.93
C THR A 277 0.91 -8.61 14.28
N ASP A 278 1.65 -8.48 15.37
CA ASP A 278 2.44 -9.56 15.96
C ASP A 278 1.60 -10.47 16.89
N THR A 279 0.38 -10.04 17.26
CA THR A 279 -0.45 -10.67 18.29
C THR A 279 -1.78 -11.22 17.76
N ASN A 280 -2.02 -11.18 16.45
CA ASN A 280 -3.30 -11.55 15.81
C ASN A 280 -4.52 -10.73 16.28
N ALA A 281 -4.29 -9.58 16.93
CA ALA A 281 -5.33 -8.64 17.32
C ALA A 281 -5.09 -7.31 16.59
N TYR A 282 -6.16 -6.58 16.27
CA TYR A 282 -6.06 -5.25 15.68
C TYR A 282 -5.19 -4.33 16.55
N ALA A 283 -4.12 -3.81 16.00
CA ALA A 283 -3.13 -2.95 16.68
C ALA A 283 -3.17 -1.49 16.19
N GLY A 284 -4.29 -1.03 15.64
CA GLY A 284 -4.44 0.33 15.10
C GLY A 284 -3.95 0.50 13.65
N VAL A 285 -3.64 -0.60 12.95
CA VAL A 285 -3.15 -0.56 11.57
C VAL A 285 -3.91 -1.56 10.72
N GLY A 286 -4.75 -1.05 9.83
CA GLY A 286 -5.48 -1.83 8.84
C GLY A 286 -5.07 -1.45 7.41
N PHE A 287 -5.31 -2.34 6.46
CA PHE A 287 -4.96 -2.16 5.05
C PHE A 287 -6.13 -2.50 4.14
N ALA A 288 -6.29 -1.69 3.09
CA ALA A 288 -7.27 -1.91 2.05
C ALA A 288 -6.63 -1.80 0.65
N LEU A 289 -7.04 -2.67 -0.27
CA LEU A 289 -6.63 -2.60 -1.67
C LEU A 289 -7.30 -1.40 -2.34
N PRO A 290 -6.59 -0.47 -3.01
CA PRO A 290 -7.16 0.72 -3.61
C PRO A 290 -8.17 0.44 -4.74
N SER A 291 -9.24 1.24 -4.84
CA SER A 291 -10.28 1.07 -5.85
C SER A 291 -9.78 1.14 -7.30
N ASN A 292 -8.79 1.97 -7.61
CA ASN A 292 -8.23 2.04 -8.96
C ASN A 292 -7.53 0.74 -9.37
N THR A 293 -6.85 0.08 -8.42
CA THR A 293 -6.28 -1.26 -8.62
C THR A 293 -7.41 -2.28 -8.79
N ILE A 294 -8.45 -2.21 -7.96
CA ILE A 294 -9.61 -3.11 -8.02
C ILE A 294 -10.29 -3.03 -9.38
N VAL A 295 -10.56 -1.84 -9.91
CA VAL A 295 -11.19 -1.65 -11.23
C VAL A 295 -10.36 -2.30 -12.33
N SER A 296 -9.03 -2.11 -12.31
CA SER A 296 -8.12 -2.70 -13.30
C SER A 296 -8.14 -4.24 -13.25
N VAL A 297 -8.12 -4.81 -12.06
CA VAL A 297 -8.14 -6.27 -11.84
C VAL A 297 -9.52 -6.84 -12.18
N TYR A 298 -10.60 -6.24 -11.67
CA TYR A 298 -11.98 -6.64 -11.94
C TYR A 298 -12.27 -6.76 -13.42
N ASN A 299 -11.93 -5.73 -14.22
CA ASN A 299 -12.18 -5.73 -15.66
C ASN A 299 -11.47 -6.87 -16.38
N GLN A 300 -10.32 -7.31 -15.88
CA GLN A 300 -9.61 -8.47 -16.43
C GLN A 300 -10.22 -9.79 -15.95
N LEU A 301 -10.63 -9.88 -14.68
CA LEU A 301 -11.23 -11.11 -14.15
C LEU A 301 -12.61 -11.42 -14.73
N ILE A 302 -13.39 -10.41 -15.12
CA ILE A 302 -14.69 -10.62 -15.81
C ILE A 302 -14.55 -10.80 -17.32
N SER A 303 -13.35 -10.63 -17.89
CA SER A 303 -13.09 -10.91 -19.31
C SER A 303 -13.15 -12.41 -19.60
N PRO A 304 -13.26 -12.83 -20.86
CA PRO A 304 -13.31 -14.26 -21.21
C PRO A 304 -12.13 -15.09 -20.72
N GLU A 305 -10.99 -14.46 -20.47
CA GLU A 305 -9.77 -15.11 -19.97
C GLU A 305 -9.82 -15.40 -18.48
N HIS A 306 -10.69 -14.74 -17.73
CA HIS A 306 -10.88 -14.85 -16.28
C HIS A 306 -9.59 -14.79 -15.45
N ARG A 307 -8.59 -14.07 -15.92
CA ARG A 307 -7.27 -13.95 -15.29
C ARG A 307 -6.66 -12.56 -15.49
N VAL A 308 -5.81 -12.18 -14.56
CA VAL A 308 -5.03 -10.94 -14.66
C VAL A 308 -3.73 -11.25 -15.39
N SER A 309 -3.49 -10.52 -16.47
CA SER A 309 -2.24 -10.57 -17.22
C SER A 309 -1.39 -9.36 -16.89
N ARG A 310 -0.16 -9.60 -16.46
CA ARG A 310 0.83 -8.55 -16.17
C ARG A 310 2.07 -8.75 -17.00
N GLY A 311 2.59 -7.64 -17.51
CA GLY A 311 3.87 -7.65 -18.20
C GLY A 311 5.03 -7.88 -17.23
N SER A 312 6.07 -8.55 -17.71
CA SER A 312 7.35 -8.69 -17.03
C SER A 312 8.46 -8.80 -18.06
N ILE A 313 9.66 -8.37 -17.69
CA ILE A 313 10.87 -8.54 -18.50
C ILE A 313 11.84 -9.55 -17.91
N GLY A 314 11.62 -9.99 -16.67
CA GLY A 314 12.44 -11.02 -16.02
C GLY A 314 13.70 -10.48 -15.37
N ILE A 315 13.60 -9.41 -14.62
CA ILE A 315 14.66 -8.86 -13.75
C ILE A 315 14.21 -8.83 -12.29
N GLU A 316 15.19 -8.86 -11.39
CA GLU A 316 15.01 -8.61 -9.97
C GLU A 316 15.89 -7.42 -9.55
N PHE A 317 15.42 -6.63 -8.60
CA PHE A 317 16.11 -5.46 -8.07
C PHE A 317 15.75 -5.28 -6.59
N PRO A 318 16.58 -4.58 -5.79
CA PRO A 318 16.33 -4.35 -4.37
C PRO A 318 15.00 -3.63 -4.13
N ALA A 319 14.22 -4.09 -3.14
CA ALA A 319 12.95 -3.46 -2.77
C ALA A 319 13.13 -2.03 -2.24
N GLN A 320 14.28 -1.72 -1.66
CA GLN A 320 14.63 -0.38 -1.18
C GLN A 320 15.82 0.16 -1.94
N GLU A 321 15.73 1.41 -2.37
CA GLU A 321 16.85 2.10 -2.98
C GLU A 321 17.94 2.36 -1.93
N ASN A 322 19.15 1.91 -2.24
CA ASN A 322 20.32 2.21 -1.42
C ASN A 322 21.27 3.13 -2.20
N PRO A 323 21.51 4.35 -1.71
CA PRO A 323 22.41 5.29 -2.39
C PRO A 323 23.84 4.76 -2.61
N ALA A 324 24.30 3.82 -1.78
CA ALA A 324 25.62 3.20 -1.97
C ALA A 324 25.65 2.33 -3.24
N ILE A 325 24.56 1.62 -3.55
CA ILE A 325 24.44 0.84 -4.80
C ILE A 325 24.56 1.79 -6.01
N ALA A 326 23.79 2.90 -6.01
CA ALA A 326 23.81 3.87 -7.08
C ALA A 326 25.22 4.49 -7.29
N ARG A 327 25.95 4.77 -6.20
CA ARG A 327 27.32 5.30 -6.27
C ARG A 327 28.32 4.30 -6.83
N VAL A 328 28.24 3.04 -6.42
CA VAL A 328 29.18 1.98 -6.85
C VAL A 328 28.90 1.55 -8.30
N TYR A 329 27.63 1.42 -8.68
CA TYR A 329 27.26 0.98 -10.03
C TYR A 329 27.13 2.13 -11.03
N GLY A 330 27.21 3.40 -10.57
CA GLY A 330 27.31 4.58 -11.45
C GLY A 330 26.00 4.95 -12.14
N GLY A 331 24.85 4.48 -11.64
CA GLY A 331 23.56 4.63 -12.30
C GLY A 331 22.81 5.93 -11.98
N GLY A 332 23.19 6.68 -10.96
CA GLY A 332 22.43 7.87 -10.53
C GLY A 332 21.01 7.52 -10.11
N ASN A 333 20.02 8.28 -10.56
CA ASN A 333 18.61 7.97 -10.36
C ASN A 333 18.18 6.86 -11.33
N GLY A 334 17.57 5.79 -10.82
CA GLY A 334 17.09 4.66 -11.61
C GLY A 334 17.11 3.35 -10.82
N VAL A 335 16.75 2.26 -11.46
CA VAL A 335 16.61 0.93 -10.85
C VAL A 335 17.77 0.03 -11.23
N THR A 336 18.63 -0.34 -10.28
CA THR A 336 19.78 -1.21 -10.54
C THR A 336 19.37 -2.68 -10.51
N ILE A 337 19.67 -3.41 -11.58
CA ILE A 337 19.37 -4.84 -11.74
C ILE A 337 20.27 -5.66 -10.81
N ALA A 338 19.65 -6.39 -9.88
CA ALA A 338 20.33 -7.32 -8.98
C ALA A 338 20.42 -8.73 -9.57
N ASN A 339 19.44 -9.11 -10.40
CA ASN A 339 19.42 -10.41 -11.06
C ASN A 339 18.71 -10.31 -12.41
N VAL A 340 19.17 -11.08 -13.39
CA VAL A 340 18.49 -11.31 -14.67
C VAL A 340 18.11 -12.78 -14.72
N ILE A 341 16.81 -13.04 -14.82
CA ILE A 341 16.30 -14.41 -14.78
C ILE A 341 16.63 -15.11 -16.10
N PRO A 342 17.25 -16.32 -16.06
CA PRO A 342 17.55 -17.08 -17.26
C PRO A 342 16.31 -17.40 -18.11
N GLY A 343 16.46 -17.40 -19.43
CA GLY A 343 15.37 -17.67 -20.39
C GLY A 343 14.37 -16.53 -20.56
N THR A 344 14.63 -15.35 -19.97
CA THR A 344 13.70 -14.21 -20.00
C THR A 344 14.00 -13.20 -21.12
N PRO A 345 13.04 -12.29 -21.41
CA PRO A 345 13.26 -11.21 -22.35
C PRO A 345 14.43 -10.28 -21.99
N ALA A 346 14.68 -10.05 -20.70
CA ALA A 346 15.81 -9.22 -20.25
C ALA A 346 17.15 -9.85 -20.61
N GLU A 347 17.31 -11.16 -20.37
CA GLU A 347 18.51 -11.91 -20.77
C GLU A 347 18.68 -11.88 -22.29
N SER A 348 17.61 -12.18 -23.04
CA SER A 348 17.62 -12.17 -24.51
C SER A 348 17.98 -10.80 -25.09
N ALA A 349 17.62 -9.72 -24.40
CA ALA A 349 17.98 -8.35 -24.77
C ALA A 349 19.40 -7.96 -24.35
N GLY A 350 20.10 -8.81 -23.60
CA GLY A 350 21.48 -8.56 -23.16
C GLY A 350 21.62 -7.64 -21.94
N LEU A 351 20.55 -7.48 -21.16
CA LEU A 351 20.60 -6.81 -19.84
C LEU A 351 21.44 -7.67 -18.88
N LYS A 352 22.13 -7.02 -17.96
CA LYS A 352 23.07 -7.65 -17.03
C LYS A 352 22.88 -7.12 -15.62
N VAL A 353 23.30 -7.93 -14.65
CA VAL A 353 23.45 -7.50 -13.26
C VAL A 353 24.32 -6.25 -13.19
N GLY A 354 23.89 -5.25 -12.44
CA GLY A 354 24.57 -3.97 -12.28
C GLY A 354 24.18 -2.91 -13.33
N ASP A 355 23.38 -3.23 -14.35
CA ASP A 355 22.76 -2.22 -15.20
C ASP A 355 21.76 -1.40 -14.37
N THR A 356 21.73 -0.09 -14.57
CA THR A 356 20.74 0.78 -13.91
C THR A 356 19.76 1.30 -14.95
N ILE A 357 18.50 0.84 -14.90
CA ILE A 357 17.43 1.29 -15.78
C ILE A 357 17.04 2.70 -15.37
N THR A 358 17.09 3.64 -16.32
CA THR A 358 16.82 5.07 -16.10
C THR A 358 15.60 5.59 -16.84
N SER A 359 15.12 4.85 -17.85
CA SER A 359 13.91 5.24 -18.61
C SER A 359 13.23 4.05 -19.26
N VAL A 360 11.90 4.18 -19.47
CA VAL A 360 11.07 3.29 -20.29
C VAL A 360 10.41 4.12 -21.38
N ASP A 361 10.61 3.78 -22.64
CA ASP A 361 10.12 4.53 -23.82
C ASP A 361 10.44 6.03 -23.72
N GLY A 362 11.66 6.36 -23.25
CA GLY A 362 12.14 7.73 -23.07
C GLY A 362 11.57 8.46 -21.84
N LYS A 363 10.63 7.87 -21.10
CA LYS A 363 10.12 8.43 -19.83
C LYS A 363 11.07 8.06 -18.69
N PRO A 364 11.55 9.02 -17.89
CA PRO A 364 12.41 8.73 -16.75
C PRO A 364 11.73 7.80 -15.75
N VAL A 365 12.49 6.84 -15.23
CA VAL A 365 12.11 5.95 -14.12
C VAL A 365 12.95 6.33 -12.91
N LYS A 366 12.30 6.59 -11.78
CA LYS A 366 12.97 7.05 -10.55
C LYS A 366 13.22 5.92 -9.56
N ASN A 367 12.30 4.94 -9.50
CA ASN A 367 12.32 3.86 -8.53
C ASN A 367 11.71 2.57 -9.09
N GLY A 368 11.83 1.49 -8.31
CA GLY A 368 11.34 0.17 -8.68
C GLY A 368 9.82 0.12 -8.88
N ASP A 369 9.05 0.85 -8.07
CA ASP A 369 7.60 0.87 -8.17
C ASP A 369 7.11 1.48 -9.49
N GLU A 370 7.74 2.58 -9.94
CA GLU A 370 7.46 3.19 -11.24
C GLU A 370 7.78 2.22 -12.39
N LEU A 371 8.94 1.54 -12.33
CA LEU A 371 9.34 0.54 -13.33
C LEU A 371 8.35 -0.61 -13.39
N VAL A 372 7.98 -1.19 -12.25
CA VAL A 372 7.03 -2.30 -12.16
C VAL A 372 5.66 -1.88 -12.68
N SER A 373 5.16 -0.73 -12.26
CA SER A 373 3.86 -0.21 -12.69
C SER A 373 3.80 -0.02 -14.21
N ASP A 374 4.85 0.57 -14.81
CA ASP A 374 4.90 0.77 -16.27
C ASP A 374 4.95 -0.59 -16.99
N ILE A 375 5.91 -1.44 -16.66
CA ILE A 375 6.09 -2.74 -17.35
C ILE A 375 4.89 -3.66 -17.16
N ALA A 376 4.32 -3.74 -15.95
CA ALA A 376 3.19 -4.62 -15.64
C ALA A 376 1.90 -4.20 -16.37
N SER A 377 1.73 -2.92 -16.66
CA SER A 377 0.60 -2.39 -17.42
C SER A 377 0.65 -2.74 -18.91
N ARG A 378 1.81 -3.16 -19.41
CA ARG A 378 2.03 -3.50 -20.82
C ARG A 378 1.49 -4.87 -21.16
N LYS A 379 0.92 -4.99 -22.36
CA LYS A 379 0.45 -6.29 -22.86
C LYS A 379 1.63 -7.22 -23.14
N PRO A 380 1.60 -8.50 -22.71
CA PRO A 380 2.57 -9.48 -23.14
C PRO A 380 2.69 -9.53 -24.67
N GLY A 381 3.92 -9.61 -25.19
CA GLY A 381 4.25 -9.53 -26.62
C GLY A 381 4.53 -8.11 -27.12
N SER A 382 4.22 -7.06 -26.37
CA SER A 382 4.61 -5.69 -26.73
C SER A 382 6.10 -5.46 -26.54
N LYS A 383 6.67 -4.52 -27.31
CA LYS A 383 8.07 -4.10 -27.17
C LYS A 383 8.14 -2.79 -26.41
N VAL A 384 9.11 -2.66 -25.53
CA VAL A 384 9.45 -1.44 -24.79
C VAL A 384 10.93 -1.11 -25.02
N SER A 385 11.26 0.17 -25.11
CA SER A 385 12.63 0.63 -25.13
C SER A 385 13.09 0.99 -23.73
N LEU A 386 14.15 0.33 -23.24
CA LEU A 386 14.74 0.58 -21.94
C LEU A 386 16.04 1.35 -22.09
N GLY A 387 16.07 2.59 -21.57
CA GLY A 387 17.32 3.32 -21.39
C GLY A 387 17.97 2.91 -20.07
N PHE A 388 19.25 2.58 -20.10
CA PHE A 388 20.01 2.15 -18.92
C PHE A 388 21.43 2.67 -18.93
N VAL A 389 22.08 2.61 -17.77
CA VAL A 389 23.50 2.93 -17.59
C VAL A 389 24.27 1.67 -17.26
N ARG A 390 25.31 1.36 -18.05
CA ARG A 390 26.26 0.27 -17.83
C ARG A 390 27.67 0.83 -17.77
N ASN A 391 28.36 0.64 -16.66
CA ASN A 391 29.74 1.14 -16.47
C ASN A 391 29.87 2.65 -16.78
N GLY A 392 28.88 3.47 -16.38
CA GLY A 392 28.86 4.91 -16.62
C GLY A 392 28.44 5.35 -18.03
N LYS A 393 28.20 4.42 -18.97
CA LYS A 393 27.73 4.71 -20.33
C LYS A 393 26.22 4.53 -20.43
N LYS A 394 25.55 5.49 -21.07
CA LYS A 394 24.12 5.39 -21.38
C LYS A 394 23.95 4.50 -22.62
N GLU A 395 23.08 3.51 -22.50
CA GLU A 395 22.72 2.58 -23.55
C GLU A 395 21.20 2.45 -23.62
N GLU A 396 20.68 1.92 -24.72
CA GLU A 396 19.26 1.69 -24.94
C GLU A 396 19.06 0.34 -25.61
N VAL A 397 18.04 -0.40 -25.17
CA VAL A 397 17.71 -1.71 -25.71
C VAL A 397 16.20 -1.94 -25.79
N ALA A 398 15.76 -2.59 -26.87
CA ALA A 398 14.37 -3.00 -27.01
C ALA A 398 14.17 -4.36 -26.34
N VAL A 399 13.19 -4.43 -25.44
CA VAL A 399 12.84 -5.66 -24.70
C VAL A 399 11.40 -6.03 -25.03
N THR A 400 11.14 -7.31 -25.28
CA THR A 400 9.77 -7.81 -25.45
C THR A 400 9.19 -8.13 -24.10
N VAL A 401 8.03 -7.58 -23.75
CA VAL A 401 7.34 -7.85 -22.50
C VAL A 401 6.75 -9.27 -22.55
N ALA A 402 7.02 -10.08 -21.54
CA ALA A 402 6.43 -11.42 -21.39
C ALA A 402 5.30 -11.41 -20.36
N ASP A 403 4.51 -12.50 -20.34
CA ASP A 403 3.50 -12.71 -19.28
C ASP A 403 4.21 -13.12 -17.97
N ARG A 404 4.03 -12.32 -16.92
CA ARG A 404 4.65 -12.54 -15.61
C ARG A 404 4.34 -13.92 -15.06
N ALA A 405 3.09 -14.36 -15.12
CA ALA A 405 2.69 -15.65 -14.58
C ALA A 405 3.41 -16.82 -15.28
N LYS A 406 3.69 -16.69 -16.59
CA LYS A 406 4.44 -17.70 -17.33
C LYS A 406 5.94 -17.71 -16.99
N LEU A 407 6.53 -16.53 -16.74
CA LEU A 407 7.94 -16.43 -16.39
C LEU A 407 8.27 -17.05 -15.01
N PHE A 408 7.33 -16.98 -14.09
CA PHE A 408 7.54 -17.44 -12.71
C PHE A 408 6.90 -18.80 -12.39
N ALA A 409 6.11 -19.37 -13.31
CA ALA A 409 5.44 -20.67 -13.10
C ALA A 409 6.40 -21.84 -12.86
N SER A 410 7.61 -21.78 -13.42
CA SER A 410 8.62 -22.84 -13.29
C SER A 410 9.40 -22.79 -11.97
N ARG A 411 9.31 -21.70 -11.21
CA ARG A 411 10.03 -21.51 -9.94
C ARG A 411 9.24 -21.93 -8.70
N LEU A 412 7.96 -22.24 -8.84
CA LEU A 412 7.09 -22.65 -7.73
C LEU A 412 7.17 -24.15 -7.39
N GLY A 413 8.15 -24.89 -7.92
CA GLY A 413 8.17 -26.35 -7.86
C GLY A 413 9.42 -27.00 -7.23
N GLU A 414 10.45 -26.28 -6.81
CA GLU A 414 11.68 -26.94 -6.31
C GLU A 414 12.20 -26.30 -5.01
N GLU A 415 12.00 -27.02 -3.89
CA GLU A 415 12.74 -26.85 -2.63
C GLU A 415 13.33 -28.19 -2.19
N GLU A 416 14.63 -28.23 -1.81
CA GLU A 416 15.16 -29.20 -0.86
C GLU A 416 16.48 -28.80 -0.17
N GLU A 417 16.71 -29.37 0.98
CA GLU A 417 17.45 -29.11 2.22
C GLU A 417 18.98 -29.18 2.23
N GLY A 418 19.58 -28.54 3.10
CA GLY A 418 20.38 -28.48 4.30
C GLY A 418 21.69 -29.30 4.48
N GLY A 419 22.64 -28.80 5.24
CA GLY A 419 23.83 -29.54 5.71
C GLY A 419 24.94 -28.72 6.38
N GLU A 420 25.60 -29.28 7.36
CA GLU A 420 26.30 -28.88 8.57
C GLU A 420 27.72 -28.24 8.52
N GLU A 421 28.18 -27.80 9.66
CA GLU A 421 29.11 -26.79 10.15
C GLU A 421 30.63 -27.02 10.13
N SER A 422 31.40 -25.93 10.06
CA SER A 422 32.72 -25.74 10.71
C SER A 422 33.06 -24.23 10.85
N THR A 423 33.68 -23.87 11.98
CA THR A 423 33.88 -22.46 12.44
C THR A 423 35.14 -21.80 11.88
N PRO A 424 35.11 -20.55 11.46
CA PRO A 424 36.26 -19.72 11.08
C PRO A 424 36.33 -18.30 11.68
N LYS A 425 37.46 -17.61 11.41
CA LYS A 425 37.85 -16.29 11.93
C LYS A 425 37.05 -15.15 11.24
N ALA A 426 36.49 -14.25 12.07
CA ALA A 426 35.74 -13.08 11.60
C ALA A 426 36.62 -12.02 10.92
N SER A 427 36.18 -11.47 9.79
CA SER A 427 36.80 -10.35 9.05
C SER A 427 36.52 -8.98 9.69
N LYS A 428 37.15 -7.90 9.19
CA LYS A 428 36.83 -6.50 9.57
C LYS A 428 35.36 -6.13 9.37
N LEU A 429 34.65 -6.82 8.50
CA LEU A 429 33.22 -6.63 8.23
C LEU A 429 32.35 -7.31 9.30
N GLY A 430 32.95 -8.15 10.17
CA GLY A 430 32.23 -8.90 11.20
C GLY A 430 31.54 -10.15 10.70
N LEU A 431 31.99 -10.71 9.56
CA LEU A 431 31.50 -11.99 9.06
C LEU A 431 32.65 -12.95 8.80
N SER A 432 32.33 -14.22 8.85
CA SER A 432 33.20 -15.31 8.43
C SER A 432 32.59 -16.02 7.24
N VAL A 433 33.42 -16.45 6.31
CA VAL A 433 32.99 -17.12 5.08
C VAL A 433 33.79 -18.41 4.88
N ARG A 434 33.26 -19.32 4.07
CA ARG A 434 33.99 -20.47 3.52
C ARG A 434 33.76 -20.63 2.02
N ALA A 435 34.61 -21.36 1.36
CA ALA A 435 34.44 -21.71 -0.04
C ALA A 435 33.13 -22.51 -0.24
N LEU A 436 32.43 -22.25 -1.34
CA LEU A 436 31.23 -22.96 -1.73
C LEU A 436 31.62 -24.32 -2.30
N THR A 437 31.08 -25.42 -1.77
CA THR A 437 31.31 -26.76 -2.35
C THR A 437 30.48 -26.91 -3.63
N SER A 438 30.92 -27.79 -4.54
CA SER A 438 30.20 -28.05 -5.79
C SER A 438 28.77 -28.51 -5.55
N GLU A 439 28.53 -29.32 -4.53
CA GLU A 439 27.21 -29.80 -4.14
C GLU A 439 26.29 -28.65 -3.63
N MET A 440 26.86 -27.70 -2.89
CA MET A 440 26.14 -26.51 -2.43
C MET A 440 25.86 -25.54 -3.59
N ALA A 441 26.82 -25.40 -4.52
CA ALA A 441 26.66 -24.55 -5.69
C ALA A 441 25.52 -25.06 -6.59
N ASP A 442 25.44 -26.37 -6.80
CA ASP A 442 24.37 -27.01 -7.58
C ASP A 442 22.99 -26.79 -6.92
N ARG A 443 22.91 -26.91 -5.58
CA ARG A 443 21.66 -26.68 -4.83
C ARG A 443 21.19 -25.22 -4.85
N LEU A 444 22.10 -24.27 -5.06
CA LEU A 444 21.81 -22.83 -5.04
C LEU A 444 21.76 -22.23 -6.45
N ASP A 445 21.80 -23.07 -7.47
CA ASP A 445 21.86 -22.67 -8.89
C ASP A 445 22.96 -21.61 -9.13
N ILE A 446 24.13 -21.87 -8.56
CA ILE A 446 25.33 -21.04 -8.69
C ILE A 446 26.39 -21.87 -9.43
N ALA A 447 27.04 -21.28 -10.41
CA ALA A 447 28.12 -21.96 -11.12
C ALA A 447 29.22 -22.39 -10.13
N ALA A 448 29.68 -23.66 -10.22
CA ALA A 448 30.71 -24.21 -9.35
C ALA A 448 31.96 -23.31 -9.28
N GLY A 449 32.46 -23.08 -8.08
CA GLY A 449 33.61 -22.21 -7.82
C GLY A 449 33.32 -20.71 -7.86
N LYS A 450 32.04 -20.30 -7.83
CA LYS A 450 31.64 -18.88 -7.69
C LYS A 450 31.02 -18.62 -6.34
N GLY A 451 31.51 -17.58 -5.68
CA GLY A 451 30.97 -17.11 -4.40
C GLY A 451 31.57 -17.81 -3.18
N VAL A 452 31.32 -17.20 -2.04
CA VAL A 452 31.67 -17.72 -0.71
C VAL A 452 30.44 -17.73 0.17
N ILE A 453 30.22 -18.81 0.95
CA ILE A 453 29.07 -18.91 1.84
C ILE A 453 29.38 -18.26 3.19
N VAL A 454 28.47 -17.45 3.71
CA VAL A 454 28.54 -16.85 5.04
C VAL A 454 28.31 -17.91 6.10
N GLN A 455 29.30 -18.14 6.94
CA GLN A 455 29.22 -19.11 8.03
C GLN A 455 28.69 -18.50 9.32
N ASP A 456 29.11 -17.27 9.61
CA ASP A 456 28.69 -16.57 10.82
C ASP A 456 28.75 -15.06 10.62
N VAL A 457 27.83 -14.35 11.25
CA VAL A 457 27.76 -12.88 11.26
C VAL A 457 27.74 -12.42 12.69
N LYS A 458 28.72 -11.58 13.05
CA LYS A 458 28.83 -11.04 14.41
C LYS A 458 27.73 -10.00 14.65
N PRO A 459 26.87 -10.19 15.65
CA PRO A 459 25.85 -9.22 16.00
C PRO A 459 26.41 -7.80 16.22
N GLY A 460 25.74 -6.78 15.69
CA GLY A 460 26.17 -5.37 15.76
C GLY A 460 27.39 -5.04 14.91
N SER A 461 27.74 -5.88 13.94
CA SER A 461 28.80 -5.61 12.96
C SER A 461 28.22 -4.97 11.68
N PHE A 462 29.12 -4.42 10.85
CA PHE A 462 28.70 -3.88 9.55
C PHE A 462 27.92 -4.91 8.69
N ALA A 463 28.33 -6.17 8.72
CA ALA A 463 27.63 -7.23 8.00
C ALA A 463 26.22 -7.46 8.51
N ASP A 464 26.02 -7.39 9.83
CA ASP A 464 24.71 -7.48 10.48
C ASP A 464 23.85 -6.24 10.14
N ASP A 465 24.45 -5.04 10.22
CA ASP A 465 23.77 -3.78 9.90
C ASP A 465 23.24 -3.73 8.46
N VAL A 466 23.95 -4.31 7.51
CA VAL A 466 23.51 -4.38 6.10
C VAL A 466 22.59 -5.57 5.80
N GLY A 467 22.34 -6.45 6.78
CA GLY A 467 21.38 -7.55 6.69
C GLY A 467 21.92 -8.84 6.11
N LEU A 468 23.25 -9.06 6.13
CA LEU A 468 23.84 -10.37 5.85
C LEU A 468 23.49 -11.36 6.95
N THR A 469 23.17 -12.59 6.54
CA THR A 469 22.83 -13.67 7.46
C THR A 469 23.63 -14.93 7.16
N ARG A 470 23.69 -15.84 8.13
CA ARG A 470 24.29 -17.16 7.95
C ARG A 470 23.61 -17.92 6.83
N GLY A 471 24.38 -18.51 5.92
CA GLY A 471 23.88 -19.27 4.77
C GLY A 471 23.78 -18.44 3.48
N ASP A 472 23.87 -17.13 3.55
CA ASP A 472 23.96 -16.27 2.36
C ASP A 472 25.24 -16.56 1.57
N VAL A 473 25.19 -16.46 0.24
CA VAL A 473 26.38 -16.60 -0.60
C VAL A 473 26.76 -15.24 -1.17
N VAL A 474 27.92 -14.74 -0.80
CA VAL A 474 28.50 -13.52 -1.34
C VAL A 474 29.17 -13.84 -2.66
N LEU A 475 28.69 -13.25 -3.74
CA LEU A 475 29.20 -13.41 -5.11
C LEU A 475 30.23 -12.32 -5.45
N GLU A 476 29.94 -11.07 -5.05
CA GLU A 476 30.77 -9.91 -5.34
C GLU A 476 30.78 -8.92 -4.17
N ILE A 477 31.89 -8.18 -4.02
CA ILE A 477 31.99 -7.00 -3.17
C ILE A 477 32.47 -5.83 -4.05
N ASN A 478 31.68 -4.75 -4.16
CA ASN A 478 31.99 -3.59 -5.00
C ASN A 478 32.43 -3.98 -6.44
N LYS A 479 31.68 -4.86 -7.10
CA LYS A 479 31.95 -5.42 -8.44
C LYS A 479 33.20 -6.31 -8.55
N GLN A 480 33.84 -6.63 -7.45
CA GLN A 480 34.94 -7.57 -7.41
C GLN A 480 34.39 -8.96 -7.04
N PRO A 481 34.50 -9.96 -7.91
CA PRO A 481 34.05 -11.31 -7.57
C PRO A 481 34.88 -11.88 -6.42
N VAL A 482 34.23 -12.68 -5.57
CA VAL A 482 34.85 -13.36 -4.44
C VAL A 482 34.52 -14.85 -4.54
N ASN A 483 35.48 -15.65 -5.00
CA ASN A 483 35.30 -17.07 -5.30
C ASN A 483 36.05 -17.97 -4.31
N SER A 484 36.82 -17.39 -3.40
CA SER A 484 37.53 -18.11 -2.34
C SER A 484 37.61 -17.25 -1.07
N GLU A 485 37.95 -17.90 0.04
CA GLU A 485 38.18 -17.24 1.35
C GLU A 485 39.33 -16.23 1.27
N GLU A 486 40.37 -16.53 0.49
CA GLU A 486 41.54 -15.68 0.28
C GLU A 486 41.13 -14.43 -0.52
N GLU A 487 40.31 -14.59 -1.59
CA GLU A 487 39.81 -13.46 -2.38
C GLU A 487 38.92 -12.59 -1.55
N PHE A 488 37.99 -13.17 -0.77
CA PHE A 488 37.15 -12.44 0.18
C PHE A 488 38.00 -11.65 1.17
N THR A 489 38.99 -12.30 1.82
CA THR A 489 39.86 -11.65 2.81
C THR A 489 40.67 -10.52 2.20
N ARG A 490 41.17 -10.68 0.98
CA ARG A 490 41.90 -9.67 0.24
C ARG A 490 41.01 -8.46 -0.04
N VAL A 491 39.80 -8.66 -0.60
CA VAL A 491 38.85 -7.59 -0.92
C VAL A 491 38.37 -6.89 0.34
N ALA A 492 37.96 -7.64 1.37
CA ALA A 492 37.50 -7.09 2.65
C ALA A 492 38.58 -6.26 3.38
N SER A 493 39.86 -6.70 3.28
CA SER A 493 40.99 -5.98 3.90
C SER A 493 41.32 -4.68 3.23
N ALA A 494 41.03 -4.54 1.94
CA ALA A 494 41.27 -3.33 1.15
C ALA A 494 40.24 -2.23 1.38
N LEU A 495 39.09 -2.54 1.98
CA LEU A 495 38.03 -1.59 2.29
C LEU A 495 38.46 -0.61 3.37
N LYS A 496 38.03 0.66 3.24
CA LYS A 496 38.37 1.75 4.14
C LYS A 496 37.13 2.27 4.86
N SER A 497 37.31 2.78 6.08
CA SER A 497 36.26 3.54 6.79
C SER A 497 35.74 4.70 5.96
N GLY A 498 34.45 4.92 5.95
CA GLY A 498 33.76 5.90 5.12
C GLY A 498 33.52 5.47 3.66
N GLN A 499 33.95 4.26 3.27
CA GLN A 499 33.72 3.73 1.93
C GLN A 499 32.38 3.03 1.83
N ASP A 500 31.69 3.23 0.69
CA ASP A 500 30.50 2.44 0.36
C ASP A 500 30.90 1.01 0.01
N VAL A 501 30.19 0.06 0.62
CA VAL A 501 30.36 -1.38 0.40
C VAL A 501 29.05 -1.94 -0.08
N VAL A 502 29.09 -2.59 -1.24
CA VAL A 502 27.95 -3.26 -1.85
C VAL A 502 28.28 -4.71 -2.04
N PHE A 503 27.50 -5.58 -1.44
CA PHE A 503 27.55 -7.02 -1.63
C PHE A 503 26.50 -7.43 -2.66
N LEU A 504 26.89 -8.23 -3.63
CA LEU A 504 25.96 -9.01 -4.44
C LEU A 504 25.83 -10.38 -3.77
N VAL A 505 24.64 -10.71 -3.30
CA VAL A 505 24.39 -11.86 -2.43
C VAL A 505 23.29 -12.73 -3.02
N ARG A 506 23.51 -14.04 -3.06
CA ARG A 506 22.45 -15.04 -3.25
C ARG A 506 21.94 -15.42 -1.86
N GLN A 507 20.68 -15.10 -1.57
CA GLN A 507 20.04 -15.47 -0.31
C GLN A 507 19.25 -16.77 -0.46
N ARG A 508 19.31 -17.62 0.59
CA ARG A 508 18.47 -18.80 0.74
C ARG A 508 17.33 -18.46 1.72
N GLY A 509 16.10 -18.70 1.33
CA GLY A 509 14.98 -18.32 2.19
C GLY A 509 14.54 -19.38 3.16
N ALA A 510 14.45 -19.04 4.44
CA ALA A 510 13.31 -19.44 5.24
C ALA A 510 12.25 -18.35 5.04
N GLY A 511 11.25 -18.54 4.17
CA GLY A 511 10.23 -17.54 3.86
C GLY A 511 10.68 -16.38 2.94
N ARG A 512 11.85 -16.47 2.27
CA ARG A 512 12.33 -15.51 1.26
C ARG A 512 12.52 -16.27 -0.06
N GLN A 513 12.07 -15.69 -1.17
CA GLN A 513 12.33 -16.26 -2.49
C GLN A 513 13.84 -16.35 -2.73
N ASP A 514 14.31 -17.50 -3.22
CA ASP A 514 15.69 -17.67 -3.66
C ASP A 514 15.99 -16.64 -4.75
N GLY A 515 16.84 -15.69 -4.45
CA GLY A 515 17.14 -14.59 -5.36
C GLY A 515 18.52 -14.00 -5.12
N THR A 516 19.06 -13.31 -6.13
CA THR A 516 20.24 -12.49 -5.99
C THR A 516 19.83 -11.06 -5.64
N ILE A 517 20.39 -10.52 -4.55
CA ILE A 517 20.08 -9.18 -4.05
C ILE A 517 21.35 -8.39 -3.81
N PHE A 518 21.21 -7.06 -3.74
CA PHE A 518 22.24 -6.19 -3.21
C PHE A 518 22.01 -5.88 -1.75
N LEU A 519 23.04 -6.06 -0.93
CA LEU A 519 23.10 -5.54 0.43
C LEU A 519 24.20 -4.48 0.47
N ALA A 520 23.93 -3.30 1.02
CA ALA A 520 24.87 -2.20 0.93
C ALA A 520 24.79 -1.25 2.12
N GLY A 521 25.92 -0.63 2.43
CA GLY A 521 26.07 0.37 3.47
C GLY A 521 27.37 1.14 3.32
N THR A 522 27.58 2.14 4.18
CA THR A 522 28.86 2.84 4.30
C THR A 522 29.61 2.26 5.50
N LEU A 523 30.82 1.75 5.28
CA LEU A 523 31.63 1.13 6.32
C LEU A 523 31.98 2.17 7.41
N PRO A 524 31.68 1.92 8.69
CA PRO A 524 31.91 2.89 9.76
C PRO A 524 33.40 3.23 10.01
#